data_58a0e68e8e85a29df44057ce6e2b764b
#
_entry.id   58a0e68e8e85a29df44057ce6e2b764b
#
_cell.length_a   1.000
_cell.length_b   1.000
_cell.length_c   1.000
_cell.angle_alpha   90.00
_cell.angle_beta   90.00
_cell.angle_gamma   90.00
#
_symmetry.space_group_name_H-M   'P 1'
#
loop_
_entity.id
_entity.type
_entity.pdbx_description
1 polymer ?
#
loop_
_entity_poly.entity_id
_entity_poly.type
_entity_poly.pdbx_seq_one_letter_code
_entity_poly.pdbx_strand_id
1 'polypeptide(L)'
;GLVGSEMCIRDSGTEGKIEAIRYAREEKIPFLGICLGMQMAIVEFARDVIGYKDANSIELDPETTHPVIALMPEQNGVEDLGGTLRLGAYPCVLKEGSKARELYGSEEISERHRHRYEVNNDYRQELEENGMVLSGLSPDKRIVEMLEIPGHPFFVGTQGHPELKSRPNRAHPLFRGLIQAAVAYHQ
;
A
#
# COMPACT_ATOMS: atom_id res chain seq x y z
N GLY A 1 6.64 18.58 -0.90
CA GLY A 1 5.79 18.29 0.24
C GLY A 1 5.64 16.81 0.48
N LEU A 2 5.68 16.41 1.74
CA LEU A 2 5.37 15.04 2.14
C LEU A 2 3.90 14.76 1.80
N VAL A 3 3.64 13.82 0.89
CA VAL A 3 2.28 13.34 0.65
C VAL A 3 1.98 12.27 1.68
N GLY A 4 1.52 12.67 2.86
CA GLY A 4 0.87 11.80 3.81
C GLY A 4 -0.59 11.67 3.42
N SER A 5 -1.07 10.45 3.14
CA SER A 5 -2.49 10.24 2.90
C SER A 5 -3.22 10.28 4.23
N GLU A 6 -3.85 11.38 4.50
CA GLU A 6 -4.75 11.52 5.62
C GLU A 6 -6.05 10.73 5.40
N MET A 7 -6.53 10.15 6.47
CA MET A 7 -7.83 9.57 6.63
C MET A 7 -8.94 10.57 6.24
N CYS A 8 -9.85 10.17 5.37
CA CYS A 8 -11.16 10.81 5.15
C CYS A 8 -11.24 12.07 4.28
N ILE A 9 -10.96 11.93 2.98
CA ILE A 9 -11.74 12.67 1.96
C ILE A 9 -12.15 11.62 0.92
N ARG A 10 -13.32 11.02 1.09
CA ARG A 10 -13.70 9.79 0.39
C ARG A 10 -14.01 9.97 -1.10
N ASP A 11 -14.47 11.10 -1.60
CA ASP A 11 -14.99 11.16 -2.96
C ASP A 11 -14.31 12.13 -3.93
N SER A 12 -13.81 13.28 -3.49
CA SER A 12 -13.21 14.28 -4.39
C SER A 12 -11.68 14.30 -4.42
N GLY A 13 -11.02 13.56 -3.51
CA GLY A 13 -9.56 13.56 -3.36
C GLY A 13 -8.84 12.34 -3.93
N THR A 14 -9.57 11.29 -4.35
CA THR A 14 -8.96 10.02 -4.80
C THR A 14 -8.24 10.17 -6.13
N GLU A 15 -8.85 10.81 -7.11
CA GLU A 15 -8.21 11.04 -8.41
C GLU A 15 -6.99 11.94 -8.28
N GLY A 16 -7.06 12.98 -7.43
CA GLY A 16 -5.91 13.82 -7.13
C GLY A 16 -4.77 13.06 -6.43
N LYS A 17 -5.09 12.08 -5.58
CA LYS A 17 -4.08 11.19 -4.98
C LYS A 17 -3.44 10.28 -6.04
N ILE A 18 -4.24 9.70 -6.93
CA ILE A 18 -3.75 8.85 -8.02
C ILE A 18 -2.80 9.65 -8.92
N GLU A 19 -3.15 10.88 -9.30
CA GLU A 19 -2.29 11.77 -10.07
C GLU A 19 -0.97 12.11 -9.34
N ALA A 20 -1.04 12.41 -8.05
CA ALA A 20 0.15 12.67 -7.24
C ALA A 20 1.06 11.42 -7.12
N ILE A 21 0.47 10.24 -7.01
CA ILE A 21 1.19 8.96 -6.98
C ILE A 21 1.86 8.68 -8.33
N ARG A 22 1.14 8.91 -9.43
CA ARG A 22 1.69 8.80 -10.78
C ARG A 22 2.91 9.71 -10.94
N TYR A 23 2.76 10.97 -10.58
CA TYR A 23 3.86 11.94 -10.64
C TYR A 23 5.07 11.50 -9.80
N ALA A 24 4.84 11.02 -8.57
CA ALA A 24 5.90 10.52 -7.71
C ALA A 24 6.61 9.30 -8.31
N ARG A 25 5.88 8.38 -8.93
CA ARG A 25 6.43 7.20 -9.59
C ARG A 25 7.27 7.58 -10.81
N GLU A 26 6.75 8.42 -11.69
CA GLU A 26 7.38 8.81 -12.96
C GLU A 26 8.62 9.69 -12.71
N GLU A 27 8.50 10.68 -11.83
CA GLU A 27 9.58 11.63 -11.50
C GLU A 27 10.53 11.10 -10.41
N LYS A 28 10.34 9.85 -9.97
CA LYS A 28 11.17 9.19 -8.95
C LYS A 28 11.25 9.95 -7.62
N ILE A 29 10.18 10.64 -7.26
CA ILE A 29 10.07 11.32 -5.98
C ILE A 29 9.77 10.31 -4.87
N PRO A 30 10.52 10.29 -3.77
CA PRO A 30 10.27 9.38 -2.66
C PRO A 30 8.82 9.41 -2.18
N PHE A 31 8.19 8.24 -2.16
CA PHE A 31 6.77 8.04 -1.87
C PHE A 31 6.56 6.96 -0.80
N LEU A 32 5.69 7.25 0.16
CA LEU A 32 5.17 6.28 1.12
C LEU A 32 3.64 6.30 1.11
N GLY A 33 3.04 5.22 0.65
CA GLY A 33 1.60 5.01 0.69
C GLY A 33 1.16 4.28 1.95
N ILE A 34 0.33 4.92 2.79
CA ILE A 34 -0.19 4.34 4.03
C ILE A 34 -1.66 4.01 3.86
N CYS A 35 -2.07 2.78 4.15
CA CYS A 35 -3.44 2.29 4.10
C CYS A 35 -4.11 2.60 2.76
N LEU A 36 -5.01 3.57 2.68
CA LEU A 36 -5.62 4.02 1.42
C LEU A 36 -4.56 4.49 0.41
N GLY A 37 -3.45 5.07 0.86
CA GLY A 37 -2.35 5.48 -0.01
C GLY A 37 -1.68 4.30 -0.72
N MET A 38 -1.52 3.16 -0.07
CA MET A 38 -1.08 1.92 -0.70
C MET A 38 -2.10 1.42 -1.72
N GLN A 39 -3.39 1.43 -1.37
CA GLN A 39 -4.46 0.98 -2.27
C GLN A 39 -4.53 1.86 -3.54
N MET A 40 -4.41 3.17 -3.39
CA MET A 40 -4.37 4.09 -4.53
C MET A 40 -3.11 3.94 -5.38
N ALA A 41 -1.98 3.53 -4.80
CA ALA A 41 -0.78 3.19 -5.58
C ALA A 41 -0.98 1.95 -6.45
N ILE A 42 -1.74 0.96 -5.99
CA ILE A 42 -2.13 -0.20 -6.80
C ILE A 42 -3.10 0.19 -7.91
N VAL A 43 -4.08 1.03 -7.61
CA VAL A 43 -5.02 1.55 -8.62
C VAL A 43 -4.27 2.33 -9.69
N GLU A 44 -3.38 3.25 -9.32
CA GLU A 44 -2.54 3.99 -10.27
C GLU A 44 -1.72 3.05 -11.15
N PHE A 45 -1.03 2.10 -10.54
CA PHE A 45 -0.19 1.15 -11.26
C PHE A 45 -1.00 0.28 -12.23
N ALA A 46 -2.17 -0.18 -11.82
CA ALA A 46 -3.07 -0.93 -12.68
C ALA A 46 -3.57 -0.10 -13.87
N ARG A 47 -3.87 1.19 -13.67
CA ARG A 47 -4.33 2.09 -14.73
C ARG A 47 -3.23 2.49 -15.70
N ASP A 48 -2.06 2.88 -15.19
CA ASP A 48 -1.05 3.58 -15.98
C ASP A 48 0.13 2.68 -16.40
N VAL A 49 0.37 1.58 -15.72
CA VAL A 49 1.40 0.61 -16.08
C VAL A 49 0.81 -0.62 -16.75
N ILE A 50 -0.22 -1.24 -16.17
CA ILE A 50 -0.86 -2.43 -16.73
C ILE A 50 -1.84 -2.07 -17.87
N GLY A 51 -2.54 -0.92 -17.75
CA GLY A 51 -3.46 -0.42 -18.79
C GLY A 51 -4.94 -0.63 -18.50
N TYR A 52 -5.32 -1.06 -17.29
CA TYR A 52 -6.71 -1.21 -16.86
C TYR A 52 -7.32 0.13 -16.49
N LYS A 53 -7.78 0.89 -17.48
CA LYS A 53 -8.18 2.31 -17.32
C LYS A 53 -9.26 2.58 -16.30
N ASP A 54 -10.12 1.61 -16.03
CA ASP A 54 -11.20 1.68 -15.04
C ASP A 54 -10.84 0.99 -13.71
N ALA A 55 -9.59 0.51 -13.53
CA ALA A 55 -9.18 -0.12 -12.29
C ALA A 55 -9.47 0.76 -11.07
N ASN A 56 -10.08 0.16 -10.07
CA ASN A 56 -10.49 0.88 -8.87
C ASN A 56 -10.61 -0.03 -7.64
N SER A 57 -10.90 0.56 -6.50
CA SER A 57 -11.43 -0.13 -5.34
C SER A 57 -12.94 -0.24 -5.45
N ILE A 58 -13.52 -1.41 -5.15
CA ILE A 58 -14.98 -1.57 -5.09
C ILE A 58 -15.62 -0.74 -3.98
N GLU A 59 -14.84 -0.24 -3.02
CA GLU A 59 -15.33 0.72 -2.02
C GLU A 59 -15.66 2.08 -2.65
N LEU A 60 -14.90 2.46 -3.68
CA LEU A 60 -15.00 3.77 -4.33
C LEU A 60 -15.84 3.72 -5.60
N ASP A 61 -15.72 2.62 -6.34
CA ASP A 61 -16.48 2.37 -7.57
C ASP A 61 -16.91 0.90 -7.62
N PRO A 62 -18.14 0.60 -7.17
CA PRO A 62 -18.67 -0.76 -7.22
C PRO A 62 -18.87 -1.32 -8.62
N GLU A 63 -18.90 -0.47 -9.65
CA GLU A 63 -19.15 -0.85 -11.05
C GLU A 63 -17.84 -1.08 -11.85
N THR A 64 -16.68 -0.90 -11.21
CA THR A 64 -15.39 -1.13 -11.89
C THR A 64 -15.29 -2.56 -12.42
N THR A 65 -14.81 -2.70 -13.66
CA THR A 65 -14.56 -4.01 -14.26
C THR A 65 -13.22 -4.61 -13.84
N HIS A 66 -12.34 -3.79 -13.24
CA HIS A 66 -11.04 -4.22 -12.68
C HIS A 66 -10.93 -3.86 -11.20
N PRO A 67 -11.59 -4.62 -10.31
CA PRO A 67 -11.58 -4.37 -8.87
C PRO A 67 -10.26 -4.84 -8.24
N VAL A 68 -9.19 -4.05 -8.42
CA VAL A 68 -7.86 -4.37 -7.88
C VAL A 68 -7.77 -4.30 -6.36
N ILE A 69 -8.73 -3.59 -5.74
CA ILE A 69 -8.95 -3.55 -4.29
C ILE A 69 -10.38 -4.02 -4.02
N ALA A 70 -10.53 -5.05 -3.19
CA ALA A 70 -11.81 -5.71 -2.94
C ALA A 70 -11.92 -6.25 -1.50
N LEU A 71 -13.08 -6.75 -1.12
CA LEU A 71 -13.23 -7.57 0.07
C LEU A 71 -12.62 -8.95 -0.17
N MET A 72 -12.02 -9.53 0.85
CA MET A 72 -11.58 -10.93 0.77
C MET A 72 -12.80 -11.87 0.67
N PRO A 73 -12.69 -13.01 -0.05
CA PRO A 73 -13.82 -13.93 -0.22
C PRO A 73 -14.48 -14.38 1.08
N GLU A 74 -13.73 -14.53 2.15
CA GLU A 74 -14.26 -14.89 3.47
C GLU A 74 -15.05 -13.78 4.15
N GLN A 75 -14.88 -12.55 3.69
CA GLN A 75 -15.64 -11.39 4.16
C GLN A 75 -16.95 -11.19 3.38
N ASN A 76 -17.07 -11.87 2.23
CA ASN A 76 -18.29 -11.86 1.43
C ASN A 76 -19.37 -12.73 2.12
N GLY A 77 -20.48 -12.10 2.50
CA GLY A 77 -21.60 -12.79 3.17
C GLY A 77 -21.66 -12.61 4.68
N VAL A 78 -20.74 -11.87 5.29
CA VAL A 78 -20.87 -11.41 6.67
C VAL A 78 -21.84 -10.22 6.69
N GLU A 79 -23.08 -10.46 7.10
CA GLU A 79 -24.14 -9.42 7.18
C GLU A 79 -23.79 -8.31 8.19
N ASP A 80 -22.88 -8.60 9.12
CA ASP A 80 -22.41 -7.64 10.11
C ASP A 80 -21.10 -6.99 9.65
N LEU A 81 -21.22 -5.76 9.12
CA LEU A 81 -20.08 -4.95 8.63
C LEU A 81 -18.94 -4.80 9.65
N GLY A 82 -19.21 -5.00 10.95
CA GLY A 82 -18.18 -5.02 12.00
C GLY A 82 -17.21 -6.19 11.90
N GLY A 83 -17.66 -7.35 11.41
CA GLY A 83 -16.85 -8.58 11.31
C GLY A 83 -15.81 -8.60 10.20
N THR A 84 -15.89 -7.67 9.23
CA THR A 84 -14.94 -7.58 8.10
C THR A 84 -13.76 -6.62 8.36
N LEU A 85 -13.81 -5.86 9.44
CA LEU A 85 -12.78 -4.86 9.77
C LEU A 85 -11.54 -5.54 10.37
N ARG A 86 -10.40 -5.40 9.69
CA ARG A 86 -9.10 -5.72 10.29
C ARG A 86 -8.70 -4.58 11.23
N LEU A 87 -8.73 -4.86 12.52
CA LEU A 87 -8.44 -3.89 13.58
C LEU A 87 -7.40 -4.47 14.55
N GLY A 88 -6.31 -3.73 14.78
CA GLY A 88 -5.28 -4.13 15.73
C GLY A 88 -3.98 -4.56 15.05
N ALA A 89 -3.16 -5.30 15.78
CA ALA A 89 -1.83 -5.74 15.33
C ALA A 89 -1.93 -7.05 14.57
N TYR A 90 -1.35 -7.08 13.36
CA TYR A 90 -1.26 -8.28 12.52
C TYR A 90 0.18 -8.54 12.11
N PRO A 91 0.58 -9.81 12.03
CA PRO A 91 1.90 -10.20 11.59
C PRO A 91 2.04 -10.04 10.06
N CYS A 92 3.25 -9.72 9.64
CA CYS A 92 3.62 -9.64 8.22
C CYS A 92 5.02 -10.23 8.04
N VAL A 93 5.17 -11.06 7.00
CA VAL A 93 6.45 -11.65 6.59
C VAL A 93 7.00 -10.85 5.43
N LEU A 94 8.21 -10.33 5.59
CA LEU A 94 8.87 -9.47 4.61
C LEU A 94 9.74 -10.30 3.66
N LYS A 95 9.60 -10.02 2.37
CA LYS A 95 10.36 -10.67 1.30
C LYS A 95 11.85 -10.36 1.43
N GLU A 96 12.69 -11.38 1.30
CA GLU A 96 14.14 -11.23 1.27
C GLU A 96 14.57 -10.32 0.12
N GLY A 97 15.55 -9.44 0.38
CA GLY A 97 16.06 -8.49 -0.61
C GLY A 97 15.14 -7.28 -0.88
N SER A 98 13.99 -7.19 -0.22
CA SER A 98 13.11 -6.03 -0.33
C SER A 98 13.61 -4.84 0.48
N LYS A 99 13.24 -3.63 0.04
CA LYS A 99 13.50 -2.39 0.79
C LYS A 99 12.85 -2.43 2.17
N ALA A 100 11.64 -2.96 2.26
CA ALA A 100 10.96 -3.14 3.53
C ALA A 100 11.79 -4.01 4.48
N ARG A 101 12.31 -5.15 4.02
CA ARG A 101 13.16 -6.05 4.83
C ARG A 101 14.44 -5.34 5.30
N GLU A 102 15.08 -4.56 4.42
CA GLU A 102 16.26 -3.76 4.76
C GLU A 102 15.95 -2.75 5.88
N LEU A 103 14.84 -2.02 5.77
CA LEU A 103 14.47 -0.97 6.72
C LEU A 103 14.09 -1.49 8.10
N TYR A 104 13.35 -2.59 8.15
CA TYR A 104 12.94 -3.19 9.42
C TYR A 104 14.05 -4.02 10.07
N GLY A 105 14.96 -4.59 9.28
CA GLY A 105 16.02 -5.46 9.76
C GLY A 105 15.53 -6.80 10.32
N SER A 106 14.29 -7.20 9.97
CA SER A 106 13.64 -8.41 10.46
C SER A 106 12.79 -9.04 9.36
N GLU A 107 12.65 -10.36 9.38
CA GLU A 107 11.77 -11.11 8.47
C GLU A 107 10.31 -10.96 8.85
N GLU A 108 10.04 -11.16 10.12
CA GLU A 108 8.69 -11.02 10.66
C GLU A 108 8.55 -9.70 11.37
N ILE A 109 7.48 -9.01 11.06
CA ILE A 109 7.08 -7.76 11.69
C ILE A 109 5.61 -7.84 12.08
N SER A 110 5.17 -6.89 12.86
CA SER A 110 3.75 -6.74 13.18
C SER A 110 3.39 -5.28 13.05
N GLU A 111 2.37 -4.98 12.28
CA GLU A 111 1.84 -3.63 12.13
C GLU A 111 0.40 -3.52 12.57
N ARG A 112 -0.04 -2.31 12.91
CA ARG A 112 -1.42 -2.05 13.30
C ARG A 112 -2.25 -1.70 12.08
N HIS A 113 -3.43 -2.29 12.00
CA HIS A 113 -4.35 -2.15 10.88
C HIS A 113 -5.69 -1.53 11.33
N ARG A 114 -6.30 -0.80 10.41
CA ARG A 114 -7.66 -0.28 10.53
C ARG A 114 -8.25 -0.12 9.12
N HIS A 115 -8.57 -1.24 8.49
CA HIS A 115 -9.14 -1.23 7.14
C HIS A 115 -10.00 -2.47 6.92
N ARG A 116 -10.77 -2.46 5.84
CA ARG A 116 -11.70 -3.53 5.47
C ARG A 116 -11.35 -4.14 4.12
N TYR A 117 -10.93 -3.30 3.18
CA TYR A 117 -10.60 -3.71 1.82
C TYR A 117 -9.13 -4.07 1.70
N GLU A 118 -8.85 -5.05 0.83
CA GLU A 118 -7.54 -5.63 0.62
C GLU A 118 -7.19 -5.65 -0.87
N VAL A 119 -5.92 -5.89 -1.18
CA VAL A 119 -5.49 -6.17 -2.55
C VAL A 119 -6.18 -7.43 -3.05
N ASN A 120 -6.82 -7.32 -4.20
CA ASN A 120 -7.47 -8.48 -4.83
C ASN A 120 -6.41 -9.46 -5.35
N ASN A 121 -6.44 -10.69 -4.86
CA ASN A 121 -5.47 -11.72 -5.20
C ASN A 121 -5.45 -12.09 -6.68
N ASP A 122 -6.54 -11.89 -7.40
CA ASP A 122 -6.64 -12.21 -8.83
C ASP A 122 -5.70 -11.35 -9.69
N TYR A 123 -5.30 -10.17 -9.20
CA TYR A 123 -4.40 -9.24 -9.90
C TYR A 123 -2.94 -9.31 -9.45
N ARG A 124 -2.60 -10.13 -8.44
CA ARG A 124 -1.24 -10.18 -7.88
C ARG A 124 -0.19 -10.56 -8.91
N GLN A 125 -0.47 -11.57 -9.71
CA GLN A 125 0.45 -12.04 -10.75
C GLN A 125 0.76 -10.91 -11.75
N GLU A 126 -0.26 -10.20 -12.23
CA GLU A 126 -0.09 -9.11 -13.19
C GLU A 126 0.67 -7.92 -12.59
N LEU A 127 0.43 -7.59 -11.32
CA LEU A 127 1.20 -6.56 -10.62
C LEU A 127 2.68 -6.92 -10.57
N GLU A 128 3.02 -8.18 -10.22
CA GLU A 128 4.41 -8.64 -10.13
C GLU A 128 5.06 -8.76 -11.52
N GLU A 129 4.37 -9.27 -12.53
CA GLU A 129 4.86 -9.36 -13.90
C GLU A 129 5.18 -7.99 -14.53
N ASN A 130 4.47 -6.95 -14.11
CA ASN A 130 4.70 -5.57 -14.55
C ASN A 130 5.68 -4.79 -13.67
N GLY A 131 6.33 -5.44 -12.70
CA GLY A 131 7.45 -4.88 -11.96
C GLY A 131 7.15 -4.35 -10.55
N MET A 132 5.94 -4.54 -10.03
CA MET A 132 5.67 -4.31 -8.62
C MET A 132 6.17 -5.48 -7.77
N VAL A 133 6.76 -5.22 -6.63
CA VAL A 133 7.15 -6.26 -5.67
C VAL A 133 6.17 -6.22 -4.50
N LEU A 134 5.50 -7.34 -4.24
CA LEU A 134 4.69 -7.54 -3.06
C LEU A 134 5.63 -7.92 -1.91
N SER A 135 6.16 -6.91 -1.23
CA SER A 135 7.29 -7.03 -0.31
C SER A 135 6.93 -7.49 1.10
N GLY A 136 5.64 -7.49 1.45
CA GLY A 136 5.14 -8.01 2.70
C GLY A 136 3.83 -8.75 2.52
N LEU A 137 3.73 -9.94 3.11
CA LEU A 137 2.53 -10.78 3.05
C LEU A 137 2.14 -11.22 4.46
N SER A 138 0.86 -11.53 4.66
CA SER A 138 0.42 -12.27 5.84
C SER A 138 1.15 -13.63 5.94
N PRO A 139 1.30 -14.23 7.13
CA PRO A 139 2.00 -15.52 7.28
C PRO A 139 1.46 -16.66 6.42
N ASP A 140 0.15 -16.66 6.17
CA ASP A 140 -0.53 -17.58 5.26
C ASP A 140 -0.42 -17.19 3.78
N LYS A 141 0.27 -16.07 3.49
CA LYS A 141 0.51 -15.49 2.15
C LYS A 141 -0.75 -15.07 1.40
N ARG A 142 -1.88 -14.96 2.06
CA ARG A 142 -3.16 -14.63 1.43
C ARG A 142 -3.39 -13.13 1.28
N ILE A 143 -2.80 -12.32 2.15
CA ILE A 143 -3.02 -10.88 2.20
C ILE A 143 -1.72 -10.16 1.88
N VAL A 144 -1.81 -9.16 0.99
CA VAL A 144 -0.70 -8.26 0.67
C VAL A 144 -0.67 -7.14 1.70
N GLU A 145 0.40 -7.06 2.46
CA GLU A 145 0.59 -6.09 3.53
C GLU A 145 1.49 -4.92 3.12
N MET A 146 2.42 -5.18 2.20
CA MET A 146 3.35 -4.17 1.70
C MET A 146 3.69 -4.40 0.23
N LEU A 147 3.97 -3.30 -0.45
CA LEU A 147 4.46 -3.29 -1.83
C LEU A 147 5.62 -2.31 -2.00
N GLU A 148 6.38 -2.51 -3.07
CA GLU A 148 7.42 -1.57 -3.48
C GLU A 148 7.66 -1.64 -5.00
N ILE A 149 8.25 -0.57 -5.57
CA ILE A 149 8.70 -0.54 -6.96
C ILE A 149 10.23 -0.54 -6.96
N PRO A 150 10.88 -1.64 -7.42
CA PRO A 150 12.32 -1.72 -7.55
C PRO A 150 12.87 -0.67 -8.53
N GLY A 151 14.08 -0.18 -8.26
CA GLY A 151 14.71 0.84 -9.10
C GLY A 151 14.18 2.27 -8.90
N HIS A 152 13.16 2.42 -8.07
CA HIS A 152 12.73 3.72 -7.55
C HIS A 152 13.52 4.05 -6.27
N PRO A 153 13.94 5.31 -6.03
CA PRO A 153 14.68 5.70 -4.82
C PRO A 153 13.98 5.27 -3.52
N PHE A 154 12.67 5.49 -3.47
CA PHE A 154 11.82 5.02 -2.40
C PHE A 154 10.34 5.06 -2.85
N PHE A 155 9.78 3.93 -3.21
CA PHE A 155 8.36 3.80 -3.48
C PHE A 155 7.85 2.60 -2.70
N VAL A 156 7.24 2.84 -1.57
CA VAL A 156 6.80 1.81 -0.63
C VAL A 156 5.34 2.05 -0.25
N GLY A 157 4.55 1.00 -0.26
CA GLY A 157 3.19 0.99 0.26
C GLY A 157 3.07 0.06 1.46
N THR A 158 2.28 0.44 2.44
CA THR A 158 1.92 -0.40 3.59
C THR A 158 0.42 -0.32 3.87
N GLN A 159 -0.20 -1.47 4.08
CA GLN A 159 -1.61 -1.53 4.49
C GLN A 159 -1.77 -1.19 5.98
N GLY A 160 -0.73 -1.37 6.77
CA GLY A 160 -0.68 -0.96 8.16
C GLY A 160 -0.54 0.54 8.37
N HIS A 161 -0.65 0.95 9.64
CA HIS A 161 -0.57 2.33 10.11
C HIS A 161 0.70 2.56 10.94
N PRO A 162 1.86 2.83 10.29
CA PRO A 162 3.15 3.02 10.98
C PRO A 162 3.15 4.19 11.97
N GLU A 163 2.28 5.20 11.73
CA GLU A 163 2.14 6.35 12.64
C GLU A 163 1.70 5.94 14.05
N LEU A 164 0.97 4.84 14.17
CA LEU A 164 0.52 4.34 15.48
C LEU A 164 1.65 3.71 16.31
N LYS A 165 2.78 3.38 15.67
CA LYS A 165 3.96 2.78 16.30
C LYS A 165 5.16 3.71 16.37
N SER A 166 5.16 4.80 15.61
CA SER A 166 6.22 5.80 15.64
C SER A 166 6.24 6.58 16.95
N ARG A 167 7.45 6.95 17.40
CA ARG A 167 7.67 7.75 18.63
C ARG A 167 8.70 8.84 18.34
N PRO A 168 8.67 9.99 19.05
CA PRO A 168 9.64 11.07 18.83
C PRO A 168 11.09 10.64 18.97
N ASN A 169 11.37 9.72 19.90
CA ASN A 169 12.71 9.17 20.14
C ASN A 169 13.02 7.87 19.42
N ARG A 170 12.06 7.32 18.68
CA ARG A 170 12.20 6.10 17.88
C ARG A 170 11.28 6.15 16.67
N ALA A 171 11.72 6.86 15.64
CA ALA A 171 10.99 6.96 14.39
C ALA A 171 10.77 5.57 13.75
N HIS A 172 9.58 5.37 13.22
CA HIS A 172 9.24 4.13 12.52
C HIS A 172 10.18 3.91 11.31
N PRO A 173 10.60 2.66 11.02
CA PRO A 173 11.52 2.36 9.93
C PRO A 173 11.12 2.94 8.56
N LEU A 174 9.84 2.88 8.21
CA LEU A 174 9.33 3.44 6.95
C LEU A 174 9.46 4.95 6.88
N PHE A 175 9.17 5.67 7.96
CA PHE A 175 9.36 7.13 7.99
C PHE A 175 10.83 7.52 7.90
N ARG A 176 11.69 6.79 8.61
CA ARG A 176 13.14 7.01 8.52
C ARG A 176 13.64 6.79 7.10
N GLY A 177 13.23 5.69 6.44
CA GLY A 177 13.59 5.40 5.06
C GLY A 177 13.12 6.46 4.06
N LEU A 178 11.86 6.92 4.21
CA LEU A 178 11.31 8.00 3.39
C LEU A 178 12.12 9.29 3.51
N ILE A 179 12.43 9.71 4.73
CA ILE A 179 13.22 10.95 4.98
C ILE A 179 14.64 10.80 4.44
N GLN A 180 15.29 9.67 4.63
CA GLN A 180 16.63 9.42 4.07
C GLN A 180 16.62 9.53 2.54
N ALA A 181 15.63 8.91 1.88
CA ALA A 181 15.49 9.01 0.44
C ALA A 181 15.18 10.43 -0.04
N ALA A 182 14.33 11.17 0.69
CA ALA A 182 13.99 12.56 0.37
C ALA A 182 15.21 13.50 0.49
N VAL A 183 16.04 13.30 1.49
CA VAL A 183 17.32 14.07 1.63
C VAL A 183 18.25 13.77 0.47
N ALA A 184 18.40 12.50 0.08
CA ALA A 184 19.24 12.10 -1.04
C ALA A 184 18.72 12.61 -2.40
N TYR A 185 17.41 12.74 -2.57
CA TYR A 185 16.77 13.24 -3.79
C TYR A 185 17.07 14.72 -4.06
N HIS A 186 17.37 15.51 -3.03
CA HIS A 186 17.67 16.94 -3.14
C HIS A 186 19.18 17.26 -3.22
N GLN A 187 20.06 16.24 -3.22
CA GLN A 187 21.49 16.39 -3.40
C GLN A 187 21.88 16.16 -4.87
#